data_1c4d3e272d30d646b374085b0014f02c
#
_entry.id   1c4d3e272d30d646b374085b0014f02c
#
_cell.length_a   1.000
_cell.length_b   1.000
_cell.length_c   1.000
_cell.angle_alpha   90.00
_cell.angle_beta   90.00
_cell.angle_gamma   90.00
#
_symmetry.space_group_name_H-M   'P 1'
#
loop_
_entity.id
_entity.type
_entity.pdbx_description
1 polymer ?
#
loop_
_entity_poly.entity_id
_entity_poly.type
_entity_poly.pdbx_seq_one_letter_code
_entity_poly.pdbx_strand_id
1 'polypeptide(L)'
;MSPKKVSRPPAIEQMVKKQKEGVCKYKISDKFEPWNLKLEFFQLVNELNGFACYHAHFDKAYLITRENLKLSQLDMQKKWELYNYLKENYTHNDLVERISRGVEIMIEQGVTHCRTFVDADSTVKLLPIKAALEVREKYKDRINLEFGIQPLQGVLEDESRKFFAKACEFADVIGGLPSRDRPLPEKHLDYIMNIAKDMNKPLDVHVDQENNPFENETELLARKTIEHGLEGRVSGIHAISISAKPRMEQDRILGLVKEAGLSIIICPSAALSMKQLNLDSQLHNSIAPLVKLIESNIPVFIGVDNIYDLFMPFVDGDMWTECRILMEACRFYDIEKVAEISCDKRGFGNRQGLSLEMKS
;
A
#
# COMPACT_ATOMS: atom_id res chain seq x y z
N MET A 1 12.81 -51.86 -22.76
CA MET A 1 12.10 -51.60 -21.49
C MET A 1 11.12 -50.46 -21.73
N SER A 2 9.81 -50.76 -21.74
CA SER A 2 8.77 -49.74 -21.92
C SER A 2 8.64 -48.90 -20.66
N PRO A 3 8.44 -47.57 -20.75
CA PRO A 3 8.32 -46.72 -19.56
C PRO A 3 7.02 -47.08 -18.80
N LYS A 4 7.15 -47.39 -17.50
CA LYS A 4 6.03 -47.59 -16.61
C LYS A 4 5.14 -46.34 -16.57
N LYS A 5 3.89 -46.45 -16.97
CA LYS A 5 2.87 -45.42 -16.76
C LYS A 5 2.74 -45.15 -15.26
N VAL A 6 3.15 -43.97 -14.82
CA VAL A 6 2.88 -43.49 -13.46
C VAL A 6 1.37 -43.22 -13.35
N SER A 7 0.66 -43.99 -12.51
CA SER A 7 -0.75 -43.75 -12.26
C SER A 7 -0.93 -42.40 -11.54
N ARG A 8 -1.82 -41.57 -12.05
CA ARG A 8 -2.17 -40.29 -11.40
C ARG A 8 -2.96 -40.58 -10.11
N PRO A 9 -2.77 -39.77 -9.06
CA PRO A 9 -3.58 -39.90 -7.83
C PRO A 9 -5.08 -39.74 -8.17
N PRO A 10 -5.99 -40.50 -7.51
CA PRO A 10 -7.44 -40.51 -7.77
C PRO A 10 -8.08 -39.11 -7.73
N ALA A 11 -7.57 -38.22 -6.87
CA ALA A 11 -8.04 -36.81 -6.78
C ALA A 11 -7.77 -36.01 -8.07
N ILE A 12 -6.63 -36.23 -8.73
CA ILE A 12 -6.28 -35.55 -9.99
C ILE A 12 -7.15 -36.06 -11.13
N GLU A 13 -7.48 -37.36 -11.16
CA GLU A 13 -8.39 -37.91 -12.17
C GLU A 13 -9.81 -37.36 -12.02
N GLN A 14 -10.31 -37.18 -10.80
CA GLN A 14 -11.60 -36.56 -10.55
C GLN A 14 -11.62 -35.07 -10.95
N MET A 15 -10.55 -34.30 -10.66
CA MET A 15 -10.45 -32.91 -11.10
C MET A 15 -10.38 -32.77 -12.61
N VAL A 16 -9.58 -33.62 -13.28
CA VAL A 16 -9.51 -33.65 -14.76
C VAL A 16 -10.85 -34.08 -15.38
N LYS A 17 -11.60 -34.97 -14.75
CA LYS A 17 -12.94 -35.37 -15.21
C LYS A 17 -13.94 -34.22 -15.05
N LYS A 18 -13.96 -33.53 -13.90
CA LYS A 18 -14.79 -32.32 -13.68
C LYS A 18 -14.44 -31.19 -14.66
N GLN A 19 -13.14 -30.94 -14.91
CA GLN A 19 -12.72 -29.96 -15.90
C GLN A 19 -13.13 -30.33 -17.33
N LYS A 20 -13.02 -31.62 -17.72
CA LYS A 20 -13.49 -32.08 -19.03
C LYS A 20 -15.01 -31.98 -19.17
N GLU A 21 -15.78 -32.25 -18.13
CA GLU A 21 -17.23 -32.06 -18.13
C GLU A 21 -17.62 -30.58 -18.16
N GLY A 22 -16.80 -29.67 -17.56
CA GLY A 22 -16.95 -28.23 -17.68
C GLY A 22 -16.58 -27.69 -19.07
N VAL A 23 -15.44 -28.12 -19.62
CA VAL A 23 -14.97 -27.71 -20.96
C VAL A 23 -15.89 -28.20 -22.08
N CYS A 24 -16.54 -29.35 -21.92
CA CYS A 24 -17.55 -29.83 -22.89
C CYS A 24 -18.85 -29.00 -22.93
N LYS A 25 -19.09 -28.12 -21.96
CA LYS A 25 -20.24 -27.21 -21.97
C LYS A 25 -19.99 -25.92 -22.75
N TYR A 26 -18.72 -25.55 -22.98
CA TYR A 26 -18.40 -24.45 -23.87
C TYR A 26 -18.45 -24.97 -25.33
N LYS A 27 -19.62 -24.93 -25.94
CA LYS A 27 -19.70 -24.92 -27.40
C LYS A 27 -18.87 -23.73 -27.85
N ILE A 28 -17.79 -23.98 -28.58
CA ILE A 28 -17.17 -22.95 -29.42
C ILE A 28 -18.28 -22.54 -30.36
N SER A 29 -18.98 -21.45 -30.08
CA SER A 29 -19.98 -20.91 -30.99
C SER A 29 -19.21 -20.44 -32.23
N ASP A 30 -19.83 -20.54 -33.41
CA ASP A 30 -19.27 -20.03 -34.67
C ASP A 30 -19.00 -18.51 -34.63
N LYS A 31 -19.37 -17.82 -33.55
CA LYS A 31 -19.02 -16.46 -33.21
C LYS A 31 -18.15 -16.48 -31.97
N PHE A 32 -16.83 -16.40 -32.18
CA PHE A 32 -15.87 -16.17 -31.11
C PHE A 32 -15.99 -14.70 -30.65
N GLU A 33 -16.75 -14.44 -29.60
CA GLU A 33 -16.69 -13.17 -28.89
C GLU A 33 -15.59 -13.29 -27.84
N PRO A 34 -14.47 -12.55 -27.98
CA PRO A 34 -13.40 -12.62 -27.01
C PRO A 34 -13.93 -12.10 -25.67
N TRP A 35 -13.76 -12.90 -24.62
CA TRP A 35 -14.08 -12.49 -23.28
C TRP A 35 -13.17 -11.34 -22.84
N ASN A 36 -13.75 -10.18 -22.54
CA ASN A 36 -13.02 -8.99 -22.15
C ASN A 36 -12.99 -8.87 -20.61
N LEU A 37 -12.06 -9.58 -19.99
CA LEU A 37 -11.84 -9.58 -18.54
C LEU A 37 -11.66 -8.19 -17.94
N LYS A 38 -10.99 -7.28 -18.65
CA LYS A 38 -10.81 -5.91 -18.20
C LYS A 38 -12.15 -5.18 -18.12
N LEU A 39 -13.01 -5.36 -19.11
CA LEU A 39 -14.34 -4.73 -19.10
C LEU A 39 -15.21 -5.28 -17.97
N GLU A 40 -15.20 -6.59 -17.76
CA GLU A 40 -15.92 -7.23 -16.65
C GLU A 40 -15.43 -6.73 -15.30
N PHE A 41 -14.12 -6.63 -15.10
CA PHE A 41 -13.54 -6.07 -13.87
C PHE A 41 -14.02 -4.63 -13.62
N PHE A 42 -14.04 -3.76 -14.64
CA PHE A 42 -14.56 -2.40 -14.49
C PHE A 42 -16.07 -2.32 -14.23
N GLN A 43 -16.84 -3.31 -14.71
CA GLN A 43 -18.26 -3.43 -14.36
C GLN A 43 -18.42 -3.73 -12.86
N LEU A 44 -17.65 -4.68 -12.33
CA LEU A 44 -17.62 -4.97 -10.88
C LEU A 44 -17.20 -3.74 -10.05
N VAL A 45 -16.16 -3.01 -10.48
CA VAL A 45 -15.73 -1.77 -9.82
C VAL A 45 -16.86 -0.73 -9.80
N ASN A 46 -17.60 -0.57 -10.89
CA ASN A 46 -18.73 0.34 -10.94
C ASN A 46 -19.88 -0.09 -10.01
N GLU A 47 -20.20 -1.39 -9.96
CA GLU A 47 -21.21 -1.95 -9.06
C GLU A 47 -20.83 -1.76 -7.58
N LEU A 48 -19.53 -1.73 -7.28
CA LEU A 48 -18.97 -1.45 -5.95
C LEU A 48 -18.73 0.05 -5.69
N ASN A 49 -19.28 0.93 -6.54
CA ASN A 49 -19.18 2.40 -6.43
C ASN A 49 -17.75 2.96 -6.52
N GLY A 50 -16.92 2.38 -7.38
CA GLY A 50 -15.59 2.89 -7.72
C GLY A 50 -14.47 2.42 -6.80
N PHE A 51 -13.25 2.66 -7.22
CA PHE A 51 -12.04 2.29 -6.50
C PHE A 51 -11.86 3.04 -5.17
N ALA A 52 -11.11 2.40 -4.27
CA ALA A 52 -10.56 2.97 -3.05
C ALA A 52 -9.03 2.79 -3.06
N CYS A 53 -8.26 3.87 -3.12
CA CYS A 53 -6.81 3.87 -3.04
C CYS A 53 -6.36 4.13 -1.60
N TYR A 54 -5.80 3.13 -0.93
CA TYR A 54 -5.45 3.23 0.48
C TYR A 54 -4.07 3.81 0.76
N HIS A 55 -3.23 3.93 -0.27
CA HIS A 55 -1.88 4.40 -0.09
C HIS A 55 -1.33 5.08 -1.34
N ALA A 56 -0.88 6.32 -1.18
CA ALA A 56 -0.19 7.11 -2.18
C ALA A 56 0.73 8.16 -1.52
N HIS A 57 1.61 8.81 -2.32
CA HIS A 57 2.51 9.89 -1.88
C HIS A 57 2.50 11.03 -2.90
N PHE A 58 1.41 11.78 -2.96
CA PHE A 58 1.26 12.84 -3.99
C PHE A 58 2.15 14.06 -3.74
N ASP A 59 2.62 14.29 -2.51
CA ASP A 59 3.60 15.33 -2.21
C ASP A 59 4.96 15.09 -2.87
N LYS A 60 5.27 13.85 -3.27
CA LYS A 60 6.50 13.43 -3.95
C LYS A 60 6.29 13.12 -5.43
N ALA A 61 5.03 13.15 -5.92
CA ALA A 61 4.72 12.80 -7.30
C ALA A 61 5.39 13.75 -8.32
N TYR A 62 5.71 13.22 -9.50
CA TYR A 62 6.28 13.96 -10.64
C TYR A 62 7.66 14.60 -10.38
N LEU A 63 8.47 14.00 -9.51
CA LEU A 63 9.83 14.47 -9.24
C LEU A 63 10.89 13.78 -10.10
N ILE A 64 10.50 12.79 -10.91
CA ILE A 64 11.42 12.13 -11.83
C ILE A 64 11.64 12.96 -13.07
N THR A 65 12.88 13.06 -13.50
CA THR A 65 13.30 13.70 -14.75
C THR A 65 14.24 12.76 -15.50
N ARG A 66 14.53 13.08 -16.76
CA ARG A 66 15.49 12.31 -17.55
C ARG A 66 16.89 12.30 -16.92
N GLU A 67 17.26 13.40 -16.30
CA GLU A 67 18.58 13.61 -15.68
C GLU A 67 18.74 12.79 -14.39
N ASN A 68 17.68 12.70 -13.58
CA ASN A 68 17.74 12.03 -12.29
C ASN A 68 17.25 10.57 -12.32
N LEU A 69 16.75 10.06 -13.47
CA LEU A 69 16.20 8.71 -13.59
C LEU A 69 17.16 7.62 -13.10
N LYS A 70 18.48 7.76 -13.35
CA LYS A 70 19.48 6.77 -12.91
C LYS A 70 19.61 6.69 -11.39
N LEU A 71 19.23 7.74 -10.66
CA LEU A 71 19.26 7.75 -9.20
C LEU A 71 18.19 6.81 -8.59
N SER A 72 17.16 6.47 -9.36
CA SER A 72 16.15 5.47 -8.95
C SER A 72 16.71 4.06 -8.78
N GLN A 73 17.93 3.77 -9.27
CA GLN A 73 18.62 2.50 -9.09
C GLN A 73 19.37 2.37 -7.76
N LEU A 74 19.46 3.45 -6.99
CA LEU A 74 20.07 3.44 -5.67
C LEU A 74 19.24 2.59 -4.69
N ASP A 75 19.90 2.18 -3.61
CA ASP A 75 19.20 1.52 -2.51
C ASP A 75 18.24 2.50 -1.78
N MET A 76 17.34 1.95 -0.99
CA MET A 76 16.30 2.72 -0.30
C MET A 76 16.88 3.82 0.58
N GLN A 77 17.95 3.54 1.32
CA GLN A 77 18.56 4.47 2.25
C GLN A 77 19.11 5.71 1.54
N LYS A 78 19.82 5.52 0.42
CA LYS A 78 20.31 6.63 -0.39
C LYS A 78 19.21 7.44 -1.05
N LYS A 79 18.09 6.80 -1.44
CA LYS A 79 16.92 7.51 -1.94
C LYS A 79 16.33 8.42 -0.86
N TRP A 80 16.24 7.99 0.38
CA TRP A 80 15.79 8.83 1.50
C TRP A 80 16.69 10.07 1.70
N GLU A 81 18.01 9.90 1.58
CA GLU A 81 18.96 11.03 1.66
C GLU A 81 18.74 12.02 0.50
N LEU A 82 18.55 11.53 -0.74
CA LEU A 82 18.24 12.38 -1.89
C LEU A 82 16.95 13.18 -1.70
N TYR A 83 15.93 12.58 -1.10
CA TYR A 83 14.70 13.30 -0.82
C TYR A 83 14.89 14.47 0.14
N ASN A 84 15.82 14.40 1.08
CA ASN A 84 16.12 15.54 1.95
C ASN A 84 16.55 16.75 1.12
N TYR A 85 17.42 16.57 0.11
CA TYR A 85 17.82 17.66 -0.79
C TYR A 85 16.67 18.19 -1.65
N LEU A 86 15.84 17.29 -2.19
CA LEU A 86 14.70 17.70 -3.01
C LEU A 86 13.71 18.53 -2.20
N LYS A 87 13.45 18.13 -0.96
CA LYS A 87 12.51 18.78 -0.05
C LYS A 87 12.91 20.18 0.36
N GLU A 88 14.20 20.52 0.36
CA GLU A 88 14.69 21.89 0.64
C GLU A 88 14.14 22.92 -0.35
N ASN A 89 13.78 22.49 -1.56
CA ASN A 89 13.29 23.35 -2.64
C ASN A 89 11.76 23.32 -2.80
N TYR A 90 11.02 22.62 -1.93
CA TYR A 90 9.57 22.55 -2.02
C TYR A 90 8.94 23.92 -1.75
N THR A 91 8.00 24.32 -2.58
CA THR A 91 7.16 25.47 -2.36
C THR A 91 5.71 25.06 -2.15
N HIS A 92 4.90 25.92 -1.57
CA HIS A 92 3.47 25.64 -1.37
C HIS A 92 2.76 25.39 -2.71
N ASN A 93 2.99 26.25 -3.70
CA ASN A 93 2.36 26.16 -5.02
C ASN A 93 2.76 24.88 -5.77
N ASP A 94 4.02 24.49 -5.72
CA ASP A 94 4.51 23.24 -6.30
C ASP A 94 3.86 22.01 -5.65
N LEU A 95 3.72 22.02 -4.32
CA LEU A 95 3.03 20.94 -3.60
C LEU A 95 1.54 20.89 -3.97
N VAL A 96 0.85 22.03 -4.01
CA VAL A 96 -0.56 22.11 -4.45
C VAL A 96 -0.72 21.54 -5.85
N GLU A 97 0.17 21.93 -6.79
CA GLU A 97 0.14 21.41 -8.16
C GLU A 97 0.34 19.90 -8.22
N ARG A 98 1.39 19.36 -7.60
CA ARG A 98 1.70 17.91 -7.62
C ARG A 98 0.60 17.09 -6.97
N ILE A 99 0.12 17.49 -5.80
CA ILE A 99 -0.96 16.80 -5.11
C ILE A 99 -2.24 16.86 -5.94
N SER A 100 -2.57 18.03 -6.53
CA SER A 100 -3.75 18.17 -7.42
C SER A 100 -3.69 17.22 -8.61
N ARG A 101 -2.53 17.11 -9.28
CA ARG A 101 -2.36 16.18 -10.41
C ARG A 101 -2.55 14.72 -10.00
N GLY A 102 -2.01 14.32 -8.84
CA GLY A 102 -2.25 12.98 -8.30
C GLY A 102 -3.72 12.73 -8.03
N VAL A 103 -4.43 13.69 -7.44
CA VAL A 103 -5.86 13.61 -7.18
C VAL A 103 -6.68 13.54 -8.48
N GLU A 104 -6.33 14.32 -9.50
CA GLU A 104 -7.01 14.30 -10.80
C GLU A 104 -6.89 12.94 -11.48
N ILE A 105 -5.71 12.31 -11.48
CA ILE A 105 -5.53 10.94 -11.99
C ILE A 105 -6.43 9.95 -11.23
N MET A 106 -6.55 10.06 -9.91
CA MET A 106 -7.46 9.21 -9.14
C MET A 106 -8.92 9.38 -9.58
N ILE A 107 -9.37 10.62 -9.72
CA ILE A 107 -10.75 10.93 -10.13
C ILE A 107 -11.03 10.41 -11.55
N GLU A 108 -10.12 10.59 -12.50
CA GLU A 108 -10.28 10.19 -13.90
C GLU A 108 -10.50 8.68 -14.09
N GLN A 109 -9.95 7.86 -13.20
CA GLN A 109 -10.10 6.40 -13.24
C GLN A 109 -11.20 5.86 -12.33
N GLY A 110 -12.01 6.74 -11.71
CA GLY A 110 -13.15 6.34 -10.89
C GLY A 110 -12.80 5.99 -9.44
N VAL A 111 -11.69 6.52 -8.91
CA VAL A 111 -11.39 6.45 -7.47
C VAL A 111 -12.28 7.42 -6.73
N THR A 112 -13.04 6.92 -5.77
CA THR A 112 -13.97 7.72 -4.95
C THR A 112 -13.41 8.03 -3.56
N HIS A 113 -12.47 7.22 -3.08
CA HIS A 113 -11.79 7.38 -1.80
C HIS A 113 -10.29 7.21 -2.00
N CYS A 114 -9.51 8.18 -1.55
CA CYS A 114 -8.06 8.12 -1.67
C CYS A 114 -7.39 8.59 -0.38
N ARG A 115 -6.44 7.79 0.11
CA ARG A 115 -5.54 8.14 1.21
C ARG A 115 -4.15 8.37 0.65
N THR A 116 -3.61 9.57 0.85
CA THR A 116 -2.25 9.92 0.44
C THR A 116 -1.46 10.46 1.63
N PHE A 117 -0.19 10.08 1.69
CA PHE A 117 0.71 10.50 2.74
C PHE A 117 1.48 11.75 2.30
N VAL A 118 1.75 12.61 3.26
CA VAL A 118 2.61 13.78 3.08
C VAL A 118 3.65 13.81 4.19
N ASP A 119 4.86 14.26 3.86
CA ASP A 119 5.95 14.34 4.82
C ASP A 119 5.74 15.48 5.82
N ALA A 120 6.18 15.25 7.05
CA ALA A 120 6.38 16.29 8.04
C ALA A 120 7.64 16.00 8.86
N ASP A 121 8.62 16.88 8.76
CA ASP A 121 9.93 16.78 9.40
C ASP A 121 10.58 18.16 9.52
N SER A 122 11.82 18.22 9.99
CA SER A 122 12.55 19.48 10.19
C SER A 122 12.79 20.26 8.88
N THR A 123 12.84 19.59 7.72
CA THR A 123 13.08 20.22 6.41
C THR A 123 11.82 20.89 5.87
N VAL A 124 10.75 20.14 5.72
CA VAL A 124 9.49 20.63 5.10
C VAL A 124 8.49 21.21 6.10
N LYS A 125 8.71 20.93 7.39
CA LYS A 125 7.85 21.38 8.47
C LYS A 125 6.38 21.01 8.25
N LEU A 126 5.49 21.98 8.23
CA LEU A 126 4.05 21.81 7.99
C LEU A 126 3.64 22.18 6.56
N LEU A 127 4.59 22.45 5.68
CA LEU A 127 4.28 22.91 4.34
C LEU A 127 3.45 21.89 3.53
N PRO A 128 3.81 20.57 3.51
CA PRO A 128 3.04 19.60 2.72
C PRO A 128 1.62 19.41 3.22
N ILE A 129 1.39 19.34 4.54
CA ILE A 129 0.03 19.16 5.06
C ILE A 129 -0.85 20.40 4.79
N LYS A 130 -0.30 21.61 4.83
CA LYS A 130 -1.05 22.82 4.48
C LYS A 130 -1.49 22.80 3.00
N ALA A 131 -0.59 22.43 2.09
CA ALA A 131 -0.92 22.28 0.68
C ALA A 131 -1.97 21.18 0.45
N ALA A 132 -1.83 20.06 1.14
CA ALA A 132 -2.77 18.95 1.05
C ALA A 132 -4.19 19.34 1.51
N LEU A 133 -4.31 20.12 2.59
CA LEU A 133 -5.61 20.60 3.07
C LEU A 133 -6.28 21.55 2.06
N GLU A 134 -5.53 22.41 1.39
CA GLU A 134 -6.03 23.26 0.31
C GLU A 134 -6.55 22.42 -0.86
N VAL A 135 -5.80 21.40 -1.28
CA VAL A 135 -6.22 20.50 -2.35
C VAL A 135 -7.48 19.72 -1.93
N ARG A 136 -7.57 19.26 -0.68
CA ARG A 136 -8.77 18.58 -0.19
C ARG A 136 -10.01 19.46 -0.33
N GLU A 137 -9.92 20.72 0.05
CA GLU A 137 -11.05 21.67 -0.09
C GLU A 137 -11.44 21.87 -1.57
N LYS A 138 -10.45 21.97 -2.45
CA LYS A 138 -10.65 22.11 -3.91
C LYS A 138 -11.42 20.92 -4.53
N TYR A 139 -11.21 19.69 -4.04
CA TYR A 139 -11.77 18.47 -4.63
C TYR A 139 -12.83 17.77 -3.76
N LYS A 140 -13.29 18.38 -2.67
CA LYS A 140 -14.17 17.77 -1.67
C LYS A 140 -15.48 17.19 -2.22
N ASP A 141 -16.01 17.75 -3.30
CA ASP A 141 -17.24 17.31 -3.95
C ASP A 141 -17.03 16.21 -5.00
N ARG A 142 -15.79 15.81 -5.26
CA ARG A 142 -15.43 14.85 -6.31
C ARG A 142 -14.80 13.57 -5.78
N ILE A 143 -14.10 13.63 -4.65
CA ILE A 143 -13.40 12.51 -4.06
C ILE A 143 -13.27 12.70 -2.54
N ASN A 144 -13.39 11.62 -1.80
CA ASN A 144 -13.05 11.63 -0.37
C ASN A 144 -11.53 11.48 -0.21
N LEU A 145 -10.85 12.58 0.22
CA LEU A 145 -9.42 12.59 0.45
C LEU A 145 -9.08 12.50 1.93
N GLU A 146 -8.27 11.53 2.30
CA GLU A 146 -7.65 11.42 3.61
C GLU A 146 -6.14 11.62 3.51
N PHE A 147 -5.57 12.26 4.53
CA PHE A 147 -4.12 12.49 4.62
C PHE A 147 -3.53 11.75 5.80
N GLY A 148 -2.47 10.97 5.51
CA GLY A 148 -1.56 10.43 6.50
C GLY A 148 -0.29 11.29 6.61
N ILE A 149 0.37 11.28 7.75
CA ILE A 149 1.68 11.95 7.91
C ILE A 149 2.78 10.90 7.89
N GLN A 150 3.75 11.05 6.99
CA GLN A 150 4.91 10.18 6.93
C GLN A 150 6.12 10.82 7.60
N PRO A 151 6.73 10.14 8.60
CA PRO A 151 7.97 10.59 9.22
C PRO A 151 9.20 10.12 8.41
N LEU A 152 9.44 10.72 7.23
CA LEU A 152 10.53 10.27 6.35
C LEU A 152 11.94 10.48 6.97
N GLN A 153 12.07 11.35 7.97
CA GLN A 153 13.29 11.51 8.76
C GLN A 153 13.28 10.76 10.10
N GLY A 154 12.25 9.93 10.35
CA GLY A 154 12.02 9.26 11.63
C GLY A 154 11.30 10.15 12.65
N VAL A 155 11.13 9.63 13.87
CA VAL A 155 10.47 10.33 14.99
C VAL A 155 11.36 10.42 16.24
N LEU A 156 12.59 9.91 16.18
CA LEU A 156 13.53 9.95 17.31
C LEU A 156 14.40 11.21 17.30
N GLU A 157 14.49 11.90 16.16
CA GLU A 157 15.14 13.22 16.08
C GLU A 157 14.16 14.30 16.56
N ASP A 158 14.59 15.14 17.49
CA ASP A 158 13.72 16.05 18.26
C ASP A 158 12.99 17.08 17.40
N GLU A 159 13.65 17.70 16.43
CA GLU A 159 13.03 18.73 15.59
C GLU A 159 12.02 18.13 14.60
N SER A 160 12.37 17.04 13.93
CA SER A 160 11.46 16.32 13.02
C SER A 160 10.25 15.79 13.78
N ARG A 161 10.46 15.25 14.98
CA ARG A 161 9.38 14.76 15.85
C ARG A 161 8.36 15.84 16.20
N LYS A 162 8.80 17.07 16.48
CA LYS A 162 7.89 18.19 16.78
C LYS A 162 6.97 18.51 15.61
N PHE A 163 7.54 18.59 14.39
CA PHE A 163 6.75 18.88 13.19
C PHE A 163 5.84 17.71 12.81
N PHE A 164 6.30 16.47 12.97
CA PHE A 164 5.48 15.29 12.79
C PHE A 164 4.26 15.30 13.72
N ALA A 165 4.47 15.46 15.03
CA ALA A 165 3.38 15.50 16.00
C ALA A 165 2.38 16.61 15.68
N LYS A 166 2.88 17.80 15.32
CA LYS A 166 2.01 18.92 14.98
C LYS A 166 1.21 18.68 13.68
N ALA A 167 1.82 18.07 12.67
CA ALA A 167 1.15 17.72 11.42
C ALA A 167 0.03 16.67 11.66
N CYS A 168 0.27 15.72 12.55
CA CYS A 168 -0.71 14.69 12.93
C CYS A 168 -2.02 15.28 13.48
N GLU A 169 -2.03 16.49 14.05
CA GLU A 169 -3.27 17.14 14.49
C GLU A 169 -4.24 17.39 13.31
N PHE A 170 -3.71 17.68 12.12
CA PHE A 170 -4.46 18.01 10.90
C PHE A 170 -4.73 16.81 9.99
N ALA A 171 -4.04 15.71 10.21
CA ALA A 171 -4.16 14.49 9.42
C ALA A 171 -5.36 13.65 9.85
N ASP A 172 -5.72 12.70 9.00
CA ASP A 172 -6.77 11.71 9.25
C ASP A 172 -6.21 10.43 9.82
N VAL A 173 -4.97 10.12 9.44
CA VAL A 173 -4.24 8.90 9.77
C VAL A 173 -2.85 9.26 10.27
N ILE A 174 -2.39 8.57 11.31
CA ILE A 174 -1.00 8.67 11.74
C ILE A 174 -0.18 7.71 10.89
N GLY A 175 0.88 8.20 10.27
CA GLY A 175 1.83 7.37 9.53
C GLY A 175 2.97 6.88 10.39
N GLY A 176 3.62 5.81 9.94
CA GLY A 176 4.82 5.28 10.60
C GLY A 176 5.83 4.76 9.58
N LEU A 177 7.11 4.82 9.95
CA LEU A 177 8.24 4.29 9.16
C LEU A 177 9.36 3.86 10.11
N PRO A 178 9.19 2.73 10.85
CA PRO A 178 10.14 2.31 11.89
C PRO A 178 11.54 2.02 11.35
N SER A 179 11.68 1.66 10.09
CA SER A 179 12.97 1.46 9.43
C SER A 179 13.87 2.71 9.42
N ARG A 180 13.29 3.91 9.53
CA ARG A 180 14.06 5.17 9.63
C ARG A 180 14.72 5.37 10.98
N ASP A 181 14.21 4.75 12.01
CA ASP A 181 14.72 4.86 13.37
C ASP A 181 15.49 3.60 13.83
N ARG A 182 15.92 2.73 12.89
CA ARG A 182 16.81 1.60 13.19
C ARG A 182 18.11 2.12 13.83
N PRO A 183 18.62 1.50 14.87
CA PRO A 183 18.23 0.17 15.39
C PRO A 183 17.14 0.21 16.48
N LEU A 184 16.34 1.24 16.62
CA LEU A 184 15.34 1.43 17.67
C LEU A 184 13.90 1.47 17.11
N PRO A 185 13.48 0.55 16.24
CA PRO A 185 12.15 0.56 15.62
C PRO A 185 11.01 0.46 16.65
N GLU A 186 11.24 -0.19 17.79
CA GLU A 186 10.26 -0.28 18.89
C GLU A 186 9.92 1.09 19.46
N LYS A 187 10.93 1.95 19.69
CA LYS A 187 10.70 3.32 20.20
C LYS A 187 9.93 4.17 19.20
N HIS A 188 10.18 3.96 17.90
CA HIS A 188 9.38 4.59 16.85
C HIS A 188 7.91 4.21 16.98
N LEU A 189 7.62 2.89 17.05
CA LEU A 189 6.25 2.38 17.15
C LEU A 189 5.57 2.86 18.45
N ASP A 190 6.24 2.78 19.60
CA ASP A 190 5.68 3.26 20.86
C ASP A 190 5.28 4.74 20.76
N TYR A 191 6.13 5.56 20.13
CA TYR A 191 5.86 6.99 19.99
C TYR A 191 4.62 7.26 19.11
N ILE A 192 4.54 6.68 17.91
CA ILE A 192 3.43 6.92 17.00
C ILE A 192 2.11 6.32 17.51
N MET A 193 2.17 5.18 18.20
CA MET A 193 1.00 4.54 18.81
C MET A 193 0.41 5.37 19.95
N ASN A 194 1.26 6.00 20.77
CA ASN A 194 0.80 6.95 21.77
C ASN A 194 0.08 8.15 21.14
N ILE A 195 0.65 8.74 20.08
CA ILE A 195 -0.03 9.82 19.32
C ILE A 195 -1.38 9.34 18.78
N ALA A 196 -1.43 8.15 18.18
CA ALA A 196 -2.66 7.59 17.62
C ALA A 196 -3.76 7.39 18.70
N LYS A 197 -3.37 6.97 19.90
CA LYS A 197 -4.26 6.86 21.06
C LYS A 197 -4.75 8.22 21.54
N ASP A 198 -3.83 9.16 21.77
CA ASP A 198 -4.14 10.49 22.29
C ASP A 198 -5.07 11.27 21.34
N MET A 199 -4.87 11.13 20.04
CA MET A 199 -5.66 11.80 19.02
C MET A 199 -6.87 10.98 18.55
N ASN A 200 -7.03 9.74 19.03
CA ASN A 200 -8.05 8.78 18.60
C ASN A 200 -8.09 8.60 17.06
N LYS A 201 -6.94 8.44 16.43
CA LYS A 201 -6.79 8.28 14.96
C LYS A 201 -6.29 6.87 14.61
N PRO A 202 -6.62 6.36 13.40
CA PRO A 202 -6.04 5.13 12.88
C PRO A 202 -4.55 5.33 12.56
N LEU A 203 -3.83 4.20 12.42
CA LEU A 203 -2.40 4.16 12.19
C LEU A 203 -2.06 3.28 10.98
N ASP A 204 -1.34 3.82 10.00
CA ASP A 204 -0.82 3.07 8.86
C ASP A 204 0.71 3.14 8.85
N VAL A 205 1.37 1.99 8.92
CA VAL A 205 2.82 1.89 9.13
C VAL A 205 3.48 1.15 7.98
N HIS A 206 4.49 1.77 7.37
CA HIS A 206 5.35 1.12 6.39
C HIS A 206 6.23 0.09 7.10
N VAL A 207 6.08 -1.17 6.75
CA VAL A 207 6.78 -2.31 7.38
C VAL A 207 7.27 -3.30 6.33
N ASP A 208 8.42 -3.91 6.61
CA ASP A 208 8.97 -4.99 5.80
C ASP A 208 8.95 -4.67 4.30
N GLN A 209 9.36 -3.46 3.93
CA GLN A 209 9.23 -2.92 2.58
C GLN A 209 10.42 -3.26 1.66
N GLU A 210 11.45 -3.91 2.16
CA GLU A 210 12.60 -4.39 1.39
C GLU A 210 12.48 -5.90 1.17
N ASN A 211 13.12 -6.48 0.14
CA ASN A 211 13.14 -7.94 -0.06
C ASN A 211 14.17 -8.60 0.88
N ASN A 212 14.03 -8.38 2.16
CA ASN A 212 14.96 -8.80 3.19
C ASN A 212 14.31 -9.84 4.13
N PRO A 213 14.69 -11.13 4.08
CA PRO A 213 14.10 -12.16 4.93
C PRO A 213 14.32 -11.93 6.44
N PHE A 214 15.24 -11.04 6.80
CA PHE A 214 15.55 -10.70 8.19
C PHE A 214 14.77 -9.49 8.73
N GLU A 215 13.99 -8.79 7.90
CA GLU A 215 13.06 -7.76 8.39
C GLU A 215 11.96 -8.40 9.25
N ASN A 216 11.62 -7.74 10.37
CA ASN A 216 10.64 -8.23 11.32
C ASN A 216 9.68 -7.12 11.77
N GLU A 217 9.54 -6.06 10.99
CA GLU A 217 8.76 -4.89 11.39
C GLU A 217 7.26 -5.18 11.40
N THR A 218 6.75 -6.05 10.52
CA THR A 218 5.34 -6.49 10.56
C THR A 218 5.04 -7.27 11.84
N GLU A 219 5.92 -8.18 12.25
CA GLU A 219 5.77 -8.91 13.49
C GLU A 219 5.83 -7.96 14.70
N LEU A 220 6.79 -7.04 14.69
CA LEU A 220 6.93 -6.04 15.74
C LEU A 220 5.69 -5.13 15.82
N LEU A 221 5.17 -4.68 14.66
CA LEU A 221 3.95 -3.88 14.59
C LEU A 221 2.76 -4.62 15.22
N ALA A 222 2.58 -5.91 14.91
CA ALA A 222 1.50 -6.72 15.46
C ALA A 222 1.61 -6.85 16.99
N ARG A 223 2.80 -7.12 17.51
CA ARG A 223 3.06 -7.19 18.97
C ARG A 223 2.75 -5.85 19.67
N LYS A 224 3.26 -4.75 19.11
CA LYS A 224 3.03 -3.40 19.64
C LYS A 224 1.56 -3.00 19.54
N THR A 225 0.85 -3.40 18.51
CA THR A 225 -0.60 -3.15 18.40
C THR A 225 -1.37 -3.77 19.54
N ILE A 226 -1.09 -5.03 19.88
CA ILE A 226 -1.70 -5.72 21.04
C ILE A 226 -1.27 -5.05 22.37
N GLU A 227 0.03 -4.76 22.54
CA GLU A 227 0.56 -4.11 23.73
C GLU A 227 -0.11 -2.75 24.01
N HIS A 228 -0.37 -1.98 22.95
CA HIS A 228 -1.01 -0.68 23.06
C HIS A 228 -2.55 -0.70 23.06
N GLY A 229 -3.20 -1.87 22.83
CA GLY A 229 -4.66 -1.97 22.74
C GLY A 229 -5.25 -1.22 21.53
N LEU A 230 -4.60 -1.36 20.36
CA LEU A 230 -4.97 -0.70 19.11
C LEU A 230 -5.51 -1.67 18.06
N GLU A 231 -5.96 -2.87 18.47
CA GLU A 231 -6.47 -3.91 17.58
C GLU A 231 -7.59 -3.37 16.69
N GLY A 232 -7.51 -3.70 15.39
CA GLY A 232 -8.48 -3.25 14.39
C GLY A 232 -8.30 -1.79 13.94
N ARG A 233 -7.30 -1.07 14.43
CA ARG A 233 -7.04 0.34 14.12
C ARG A 233 -5.71 0.59 13.41
N VAL A 234 -4.96 -0.46 13.12
CA VAL A 234 -3.61 -0.40 12.58
C VAL A 234 -3.52 -1.17 11.28
N SER A 235 -2.89 -0.58 10.26
CA SER A 235 -2.56 -1.25 9.00
C SER A 235 -1.04 -1.32 8.82
N GLY A 236 -0.56 -2.45 8.30
CA GLY A 236 0.81 -2.59 7.79
C GLY A 236 0.82 -2.34 6.28
N ILE A 237 1.69 -1.43 5.82
CA ILE A 237 1.86 -1.15 4.39
C ILE A 237 3.05 -1.96 3.87
N HIS A 238 2.90 -2.55 2.70
CA HIS A 238 3.82 -3.42 1.98
C HIS A 238 3.92 -4.85 2.51
N ALA A 239 4.50 -5.09 3.66
CA ALA A 239 4.70 -6.41 4.27
C ALA A 239 5.38 -7.44 3.32
N ILE A 240 6.28 -6.98 2.43
CA ILE A 240 6.92 -7.75 1.35
C ILE A 240 7.77 -8.88 1.92
N SER A 241 8.56 -8.57 2.96
CA SER A 241 9.57 -9.49 3.51
C SER A 241 8.98 -10.75 4.13
N ILE A 242 7.67 -10.76 4.43
CA ILE A 242 6.98 -11.99 4.86
C ILE A 242 7.10 -13.07 3.79
N SER A 243 6.96 -12.71 2.49
CA SER A 243 7.07 -13.67 1.39
C SER A 243 8.48 -14.24 1.22
N ALA A 244 9.51 -13.53 1.68
CA ALA A 244 10.90 -13.97 1.64
C ALA A 244 11.27 -14.98 2.75
N LYS A 245 10.38 -15.17 3.75
CA LYS A 245 10.60 -16.05 4.91
C LYS A 245 10.15 -17.49 4.66
N PRO A 246 10.67 -18.49 5.44
CA PRO A 246 10.16 -19.86 5.41
C PRO A 246 8.66 -19.93 5.69
N ARG A 247 7.96 -20.90 5.08
CA ARG A 247 6.49 -21.05 5.19
C ARG A 247 5.98 -21.09 6.61
N MET A 248 6.63 -21.83 7.49
CA MET A 248 6.22 -21.93 8.90
C MET A 248 6.31 -20.59 9.62
N GLU A 249 7.31 -19.78 9.27
CA GLU A 249 7.47 -18.44 9.83
C GLU A 249 6.43 -17.47 9.28
N GLN A 250 6.12 -17.56 7.98
CA GLN A 250 5.00 -16.81 7.40
C GLN A 250 3.70 -17.11 8.17
N ASP A 251 3.37 -18.38 8.37
CA ASP A 251 2.14 -18.80 9.04
C ASP A 251 2.09 -18.30 10.50
N ARG A 252 3.22 -18.31 11.20
CA ARG A 252 3.34 -17.78 12.56
C ARG A 252 3.11 -16.26 12.59
N ILE A 253 3.74 -15.51 11.67
CA ILE A 253 3.58 -14.05 11.60
C ILE A 253 2.15 -13.69 11.24
N LEU A 254 1.54 -14.38 10.26
CA LEU A 254 0.15 -14.12 9.87
C LEU A 254 -0.84 -14.45 11.00
N GLY A 255 -0.55 -15.47 11.80
CA GLY A 255 -1.32 -15.74 13.02
C GLY A 255 -1.33 -14.55 13.98
N LEU A 256 -0.16 -13.96 14.22
CA LEU A 256 -0.02 -12.77 15.08
C LEU A 256 -0.66 -11.51 14.45
N VAL A 257 -0.51 -11.30 13.14
CA VAL A 257 -1.18 -10.21 12.39
C VAL A 257 -2.69 -10.29 12.55
N LYS A 258 -3.25 -11.51 12.46
CA LYS A 258 -4.68 -11.76 12.68
C LYS A 258 -5.10 -11.49 14.12
N GLU A 259 -4.34 -11.97 15.10
CA GLU A 259 -4.58 -11.73 16.54
C GLU A 259 -4.59 -10.23 16.86
N ALA A 260 -3.64 -9.48 16.30
CA ALA A 260 -3.56 -8.03 16.44
C ALA A 260 -4.66 -7.28 15.66
N GLY A 261 -5.47 -7.96 14.87
CA GLY A 261 -6.50 -7.32 14.04
C GLY A 261 -5.93 -6.34 13.00
N LEU A 262 -4.70 -6.56 12.54
CA LEU A 262 -4.09 -5.72 11.50
C LEU A 262 -4.79 -5.92 10.16
N SER A 263 -4.83 -4.87 9.36
CA SER A 263 -5.02 -4.96 7.91
C SER A 263 -3.69 -4.78 7.18
N ILE A 264 -3.61 -5.27 5.94
CA ILE A 264 -2.42 -5.12 5.09
C ILE A 264 -2.77 -4.32 3.84
N ILE A 265 -2.01 -3.27 3.59
CA ILE A 265 -2.13 -2.45 2.37
C ILE A 265 -1.02 -2.91 1.41
N ILE A 266 -1.40 -3.42 0.25
CA ILE A 266 -0.48 -3.90 -0.77
C ILE A 266 -0.38 -2.86 -1.88
N CYS A 267 0.86 -2.53 -2.27
CA CYS A 267 1.16 -1.67 -3.41
C CYS A 267 1.96 -2.51 -4.42
N PRO A 268 1.30 -3.19 -5.37
CA PRO A 268 1.93 -4.21 -6.20
C PRO A 268 3.09 -3.72 -7.05
N SER A 269 2.95 -2.59 -7.74
CA SER A 269 4.04 -2.00 -8.53
C SER A 269 5.23 -1.61 -7.68
N ALA A 270 4.97 -1.04 -6.49
CA ALA A 270 5.99 -0.71 -5.51
C ALA A 270 6.77 -1.95 -5.09
N ALA A 271 6.06 -2.99 -4.72
CA ALA A 271 6.64 -4.24 -4.27
C ALA A 271 7.56 -4.86 -5.33
N LEU A 272 7.13 -4.91 -6.61
CA LEU A 272 7.95 -5.43 -7.71
C LEU A 272 9.16 -4.56 -8.03
N SER A 273 9.11 -3.27 -7.78
CA SER A 273 10.22 -2.34 -8.04
C SER A 273 11.30 -2.39 -6.96
N MET A 274 11.04 -3.04 -5.82
CA MET A 274 12.02 -3.18 -4.74
C MET A 274 13.20 -4.02 -5.18
N LYS A 275 14.41 -3.48 -4.97
CA LYS A 275 15.64 -4.17 -5.33
C LYS A 275 15.76 -5.49 -4.58
N GLN A 276 16.05 -6.56 -5.33
CA GLN A 276 16.45 -7.84 -4.73
C GLN A 276 17.79 -7.66 -4.01
N LEU A 277 17.87 -8.09 -2.77
CA LEU A 277 19.10 -8.09 -2.00
C LEU A 277 19.87 -9.38 -2.25
N ASN A 278 21.20 -9.32 -2.16
CA ASN A 278 22.06 -10.51 -2.27
C ASN A 278 22.05 -11.31 -0.94
N LEU A 279 20.90 -11.80 -0.57
CA LEU A 279 20.63 -12.58 0.64
C LEU A 279 19.92 -13.88 0.26
N ASP A 280 20.18 -14.94 1.02
CA ASP A 280 19.46 -16.19 0.87
C ASP A 280 18.02 -16.02 1.33
N SER A 281 17.08 -16.18 0.40
CA SER A 281 15.66 -16.10 0.66
C SER A 281 14.91 -17.16 -0.16
N GLN A 282 13.69 -17.47 0.24
CA GLN A 282 12.82 -18.29 -0.60
C GLN A 282 12.48 -17.56 -1.90
N LEU A 283 12.28 -18.33 -2.98
CA LEU A 283 11.76 -17.78 -4.23
C LEU A 283 10.36 -17.21 -3.99
N HIS A 284 10.18 -15.93 -4.29
CA HIS A 284 8.93 -15.19 -4.11
C HIS A 284 8.81 -14.05 -5.14
N ASN A 285 7.62 -13.48 -5.27
CA ASN A 285 7.32 -12.44 -6.26
C ASN A 285 7.44 -11.01 -5.71
N SER A 286 8.16 -10.80 -4.62
CA SER A 286 8.34 -9.48 -3.98
C SER A 286 7.04 -8.79 -3.56
N ILE A 287 5.94 -9.52 -3.43
CA ILE A 287 4.64 -9.02 -2.95
C ILE A 287 4.30 -9.75 -1.66
N ALA A 288 3.60 -9.09 -0.73
CA ALA A 288 3.05 -9.73 0.46
C ALA A 288 2.27 -11.01 0.08
N PRO A 289 2.22 -12.04 0.94
CA PRO A 289 1.65 -13.34 0.59
C PRO A 289 0.10 -13.30 0.50
N LEU A 290 -0.43 -12.66 -0.55
CA LEU A 290 -1.84 -12.36 -0.76
C LEU A 290 -2.77 -13.55 -0.48
N VAL A 291 -2.48 -14.71 -1.08
CA VAL A 291 -3.33 -15.91 -0.92
C VAL A 291 -3.46 -16.29 0.55
N LYS A 292 -2.35 -16.31 1.29
CA LYS A 292 -2.35 -16.63 2.73
C LYS A 292 -3.07 -15.56 3.56
N LEU A 293 -2.94 -14.28 3.21
CA LEU A 293 -3.67 -13.20 3.86
C LEU A 293 -5.18 -13.39 3.74
N ILE A 294 -5.67 -13.68 2.52
CA ILE A 294 -7.09 -13.93 2.25
C ILE A 294 -7.58 -15.20 2.96
N GLU A 295 -6.84 -16.31 2.86
CA GLU A 295 -7.16 -17.57 3.54
C GLU A 295 -7.20 -17.43 5.07
N SER A 296 -6.37 -16.55 5.62
CA SER A 296 -6.36 -16.22 7.06
C SER A 296 -7.45 -15.23 7.47
N ASN A 297 -8.27 -14.72 6.54
CA ASN A 297 -9.25 -13.65 6.76
C ASN A 297 -8.63 -12.36 7.32
N ILE A 298 -7.41 -12.02 6.90
CA ILE A 298 -6.78 -10.74 7.20
C ILE A 298 -7.27 -9.74 6.16
N PRO A 299 -7.79 -8.56 6.56
CA PRO A 299 -8.23 -7.54 5.61
C PRO A 299 -7.06 -7.07 4.73
N VAL A 300 -7.29 -7.00 3.42
CA VAL A 300 -6.32 -6.53 2.43
C VAL A 300 -6.90 -5.34 1.70
N PHE A 301 -6.08 -4.30 1.50
CA PHE A 301 -6.39 -3.12 0.71
C PHE A 301 -5.31 -2.87 -0.34
N ILE A 302 -5.59 -2.03 -1.33
CA ILE A 302 -4.67 -1.72 -2.43
C ILE A 302 -4.34 -0.23 -2.45
N GLY A 303 -3.08 0.09 -2.75
CA GLY A 303 -2.60 1.45 -2.99
C GLY A 303 -1.69 1.51 -4.21
N VAL A 304 -1.50 2.71 -4.75
CA VAL A 304 -0.60 2.97 -5.89
C VAL A 304 0.81 3.34 -5.46
N ASP A 305 0.97 3.77 -4.21
CA ASP A 305 2.21 4.27 -3.63
C ASP A 305 2.73 5.55 -4.32
N ASN A 306 3.98 5.60 -4.71
CA ASN A 306 4.58 6.76 -5.38
C ASN A 306 4.24 6.80 -6.88
N ILE A 307 4.16 8.02 -7.45
CA ILE A 307 3.87 8.25 -8.86
C ILE A 307 4.99 9.08 -9.49
N TYR A 308 5.66 8.55 -10.54
CA TYR A 308 6.69 9.24 -11.31
C TYR A 308 7.73 9.97 -10.43
N ASP A 309 8.33 9.27 -9.48
CA ASP A 309 9.33 9.82 -8.59
C ASP A 309 10.61 8.96 -8.50
N LEU A 310 11.53 9.27 -7.58
CA LEU A 310 12.77 8.52 -7.42
C LEU A 310 12.57 7.11 -6.87
N PHE A 311 11.51 6.86 -6.11
CA PHE A 311 11.21 5.50 -5.64
C PHE A 311 10.64 4.68 -6.79
N MET A 312 9.72 5.26 -7.55
CA MET A 312 8.89 4.58 -8.54
C MET A 312 8.82 5.37 -9.86
N PRO A 313 9.88 5.35 -10.68
CA PRO A 313 10.00 6.23 -11.83
C PRO A 313 9.00 5.94 -12.96
N PHE A 314 8.37 4.77 -13.00
CA PHE A 314 7.46 4.33 -14.08
C PHE A 314 6.03 4.06 -13.61
N VAL A 315 5.74 4.22 -12.32
CA VAL A 315 4.38 4.07 -11.80
C VAL A 315 3.58 5.33 -12.12
N ASP A 316 2.45 5.15 -12.78
CA ASP A 316 1.57 6.22 -13.27
C ASP A 316 0.33 6.46 -12.40
N GLY A 317 0.14 5.65 -11.37
CA GLY A 317 -1.02 5.72 -10.48
C GLY A 317 -2.26 5.02 -11.01
N ASP A 318 -2.17 4.16 -12.02
CA ASP A 318 -3.30 3.41 -12.57
C ASP A 318 -3.71 2.24 -11.66
N MET A 319 -4.87 2.34 -11.03
CA MET A 319 -5.45 1.32 -10.14
C MET A 319 -5.69 -0.01 -10.85
N TRP A 320 -6.05 0.01 -12.14
CA TRP A 320 -6.16 -1.22 -12.92
C TRP A 320 -4.82 -1.93 -13.06
N THR A 321 -3.76 -1.19 -13.31
CA THR A 321 -2.40 -1.73 -13.38
C THR A 321 -2.02 -2.39 -12.06
N GLU A 322 -2.32 -1.76 -10.93
CA GLU A 322 -2.06 -2.35 -9.60
C GLU A 322 -2.85 -3.67 -9.41
N CYS A 323 -4.15 -3.67 -9.69
CA CYS A 323 -4.98 -4.87 -9.59
C CYS A 323 -4.50 -5.98 -10.54
N ARG A 324 -4.15 -5.65 -11.77
CA ARG A 324 -3.63 -6.59 -12.76
C ARG A 324 -2.29 -7.20 -12.32
N ILE A 325 -1.36 -6.38 -11.85
CA ILE A 325 -0.06 -6.85 -11.34
C ILE A 325 -0.28 -7.77 -10.15
N LEU A 326 -1.18 -7.43 -9.24
CA LEU A 326 -1.52 -8.28 -8.09
C LEU A 326 -2.01 -9.66 -8.55
N MET A 327 -2.97 -9.69 -9.49
CA MET A 327 -3.49 -10.95 -10.04
C MET A 327 -2.40 -11.80 -10.71
N GLU A 328 -1.61 -11.19 -11.59
CA GLU A 328 -0.58 -11.88 -12.38
C GLU A 328 0.58 -12.38 -11.49
N ALA A 329 1.11 -11.52 -10.63
CA ALA A 329 2.27 -11.86 -9.81
C ALA A 329 1.93 -12.87 -8.70
N CYS A 330 0.75 -12.78 -8.10
CA CYS A 330 0.29 -13.72 -7.09
C CYS A 330 -0.42 -14.95 -7.67
N ARG A 331 -0.66 -14.99 -8.98
CA ARG A 331 -1.47 -16.03 -9.66
C ARG A 331 -2.84 -16.19 -9.00
N PHE A 332 -3.44 -15.08 -8.64
CA PHE A 332 -4.72 -14.99 -7.97
C PHE A 332 -5.78 -14.41 -8.92
N TYR A 333 -6.50 -15.26 -9.63
CA TYR A 333 -7.40 -14.89 -10.73
C TYR A 333 -8.88 -14.84 -10.33
N ASP A 334 -9.15 -14.57 -9.06
CA ASP A 334 -10.48 -14.27 -8.55
C ASP A 334 -10.75 -12.77 -8.73
N ILE A 335 -11.34 -12.41 -9.87
CA ILE A 335 -11.56 -11.01 -10.27
C ILE A 335 -12.56 -10.30 -9.37
N GLU A 336 -13.57 -11.02 -8.88
CA GLU A 336 -14.57 -10.53 -7.93
C GLU A 336 -13.88 -10.14 -6.61
N LYS A 337 -13.02 -11.02 -6.11
CA LYS A 337 -12.28 -10.75 -4.87
C LYS A 337 -11.30 -9.60 -5.01
N VAL A 338 -10.61 -9.48 -6.15
CA VAL A 338 -9.72 -8.33 -6.40
C VAL A 338 -10.51 -7.04 -6.54
N ALA A 339 -11.68 -7.06 -7.19
CA ALA A 339 -12.58 -5.90 -7.22
C ALA A 339 -13.06 -5.52 -5.81
N GLU A 340 -13.47 -6.49 -4.98
CA GLU A 340 -13.85 -6.23 -3.58
C GLU A 340 -12.74 -5.50 -2.81
N ILE A 341 -11.51 -6.02 -2.80
CA ILE A 341 -10.40 -5.42 -2.03
C ILE A 341 -9.93 -4.09 -2.59
N SER A 342 -10.09 -3.84 -3.89
CA SER A 342 -9.74 -2.57 -4.54
C SER A 342 -10.83 -1.49 -4.42
N CYS A 343 -12.03 -1.87 -4.00
CA CYS A 343 -13.18 -0.98 -3.81
C CYS A 343 -13.65 -0.89 -2.34
N ASP A 344 -13.03 -1.63 -1.44
CA ASP A 344 -13.38 -1.65 -0.01
C ASP A 344 -13.11 -0.27 0.61
N LYS A 345 -14.10 0.29 1.29
CA LYS A 345 -14.02 1.64 1.89
C LYS A 345 -14.11 1.60 3.41
N ARG A 346 -14.10 0.41 4.02
CA ARG A 346 -14.30 0.26 5.47
C ARG A 346 -13.24 0.95 6.33
N GLY A 347 -12.01 1.11 5.82
CA GLY A 347 -10.92 1.79 6.51
C GLY A 347 -10.93 3.32 6.37
N PHE A 348 -11.88 3.91 5.64
CA PHE A 348 -12.04 5.36 5.52
C PHE A 348 -13.05 5.90 6.52
N GLY A 349 -12.76 7.07 7.09
CA GLY A 349 -13.71 7.76 7.97
C GLY A 349 -14.92 8.30 7.21
N ASN A 350 -16.13 8.18 7.81
CA ASN A 350 -17.32 8.86 7.32
C ASN A 350 -17.22 10.35 7.65
N ARG A 351 -16.85 11.17 6.66
CA ARG A 351 -16.82 12.64 6.81
C ARG A 351 -18.11 13.26 6.36
N GLN A 352 -19.08 13.34 7.25
CA GLN A 352 -20.11 14.35 7.20
C GLN A 352 -19.70 15.50 8.14
N GLY A 353 -19.13 16.57 7.57
CA GLY A 353 -19.06 17.90 8.18
C GLY A 353 -17.96 18.11 9.22
N LEU A 354 -16.68 18.17 8.83
CA LEU A 354 -15.64 18.88 9.57
C LEU A 354 -15.16 20.09 8.75
N SER A 355 -15.84 21.21 8.92
CA SER A 355 -15.28 22.51 8.57
C SER A 355 -14.19 22.85 9.59
N LEU A 356 -12.93 22.83 9.15
CA LEU A 356 -11.82 23.31 9.95
C LEU A 356 -11.76 24.84 9.85
N GLU A 357 -12.27 25.54 10.85
CA GLU A 357 -11.87 26.93 11.08
C GLU A 357 -10.39 26.96 11.48
N MET A 358 -9.55 27.29 10.52
CA MET A 358 -8.15 27.64 10.81
C MET A 358 -8.15 29.03 11.44
N LYS A 359 -8.01 29.09 12.76
CA LYS A 359 -7.60 30.33 13.41
C LYS A 359 -6.15 30.59 13.04
N SER A 360 -5.94 31.77 12.40
CA SER A 360 -4.67 32.34 11.92
C SER A 360 -3.58 32.40 13.00
#